data_d146efd01132de0f8a1470941083b368
#
_entry.id   d146efd01132de0f8a1470941083b368
#
_cell.length_a   1.000
_cell.length_b   1.000
_cell.length_c   1.000
_cell.angle_alpha   90.00
_cell.angle_beta   90.00
_cell.angle_gamma   90.00
#
_symmetry.space_group_name_H-M   'P 1'
#
loop_
_entity.id
_entity.type
_entity.pdbx_description
1 polymer ?
#
loop_
_entity_poly.entity_id
_entity_poly.type
_entity_poly.pdbx_seq_one_letter_code
_entity_poly.pdbx_strand_id
1 'polypeptide(L)'
;MYNARELAMFRMQAEADALGADGIVGARLEIQQNEGYGDLLDFVAVGTVVRARENGTAWRTPAGRTFTSDLSGQDFWKLRKAGYVPVQFVHQSFRQMLRQQGQNVELPNFTQATYDAREIAMARMQAEAERAQAIGVVGVRVTESTRVWGQHAVEFLCLGTSVRRVEENEHVIASPMVINLDAT
;
A
#
# COMPACT_ATOMS: atom_id res chain seq x y z
N MET A 1 -4.75 -15.06 8.06
CA MET A 1 -4.41 -14.28 6.86
C MET A 1 -3.58 -13.03 7.17
N TYR A 2 -3.97 -12.18 8.14
CA TYR A 2 -3.23 -10.94 8.45
C TYR A 2 -1.77 -11.22 8.84
N ASN A 3 -1.53 -12.12 9.77
CA ASN A 3 -0.18 -12.46 10.25
C ASN A 3 0.75 -13.03 9.16
N ALA A 4 0.22 -13.74 8.16
CA ALA A 4 1.05 -14.32 7.09
C ALA A 4 1.54 -13.24 6.12
N ARG A 5 0.72 -12.22 5.84
CA ARG A 5 1.11 -11.05 5.03
C ARG A 5 2.23 -10.25 5.73
N GLU A 6 2.01 -9.94 7.00
CA GLU A 6 3.02 -9.23 7.81
C GLU A 6 4.33 -10.00 7.88
N LEU A 7 4.27 -11.32 8.03
CA LEU A 7 5.44 -12.16 8.06
C LEU A 7 6.20 -12.16 6.73
N ALA A 8 5.51 -12.21 5.60
CA ALA A 8 6.14 -12.12 4.28
C ALA A 8 6.85 -10.77 4.08
N MET A 9 6.20 -9.66 4.43
CA MET A 9 6.80 -8.33 4.38
C MET A 9 7.99 -8.18 5.33
N PHE A 10 7.87 -8.70 6.54
CA PHE A 10 8.97 -8.68 7.51
C PHE A 10 10.19 -9.47 7.03
N ARG A 11 9.99 -10.64 6.42
CA ARG A 11 11.08 -11.45 5.84
C ARG A 11 11.77 -10.71 4.70
N MET A 12 11.02 -10.10 3.79
CA MET A 12 11.58 -9.29 2.71
C MET A 12 12.41 -8.11 3.25
N GLN A 13 11.95 -7.42 4.31
CA GLN A 13 12.72 -6.36 4.96
C GLN A 13 13.99 -6.90 5.63
N ALA A 14 13.91 -8.03 6.30
CA ALA A 14 15.08 -8.65 6.94
C ALA A 14 16.15 -9.06 5.93
N GLU A 15 15.75 -9.57 4.77
CA GLU A 15 16.68 -9.87 3.67
C GLU A 15 17.33 -8.59 3.13
N ALA A 16 16.56 -7.52 2.95
CA ALA A 16 17.07 -6.23 2.50
C ALA A 16 18.05 -5.61 3.53
N ASP A 17 17.74 -5.71 4.82
CA ASP A 17 18.64 -5.27 5.89
C ASP A 17 19.95 -6.07 5.89
N ALA A 18 19.90 -7.39 5.67
CA ALA A 18 21.10 -8.25 5.55
C ALA A 18 21.97 -7.88 4.35
N LEU A 19 21.36 -7.39 3.26
CA LEU A 19 22.08 -6.88 2.08
C LEU A 19 22.64 -5.45 2.28
N GLY A 20 22.39 -4.82 3.43
CA GLY A 20 22.78 -3.45 3.71
C GLY A 20 22.03 -2.42 2.85
N ALA A 21 20.82 -2.73 2.45
CA ALA A 21 19.96 -1.82 1.70
C ALA A 21 19.41 -0.70 2.59
N ASP A 22 19.08 0.44 1.99
CA ASP A 22 18.42 1.55 2.67
C ASP A 22 16.90 1.52 2.45
N GLY A 23 16.45 0.85 1.39
CA GLY A 23 15.04 0.72 1.07
C GLY A 23 14.70 -0.34 0.06
N ILE A 24 13.40 -0.58 -0.10
CA ILE A 24 12.79 -1.47 -1.09
C ILE A 24 11.77 -0.66 -1.89
N VAL A 25 11.90 -0.64 -3.21
CA VAL A 25 10.96 -0.02 -4.14
C VAL A 25 10.24 -1.07 -4.98
N GLY A 26 9.06 -0.73 -5.51
CA GLY A 26 8.24 -1.66 -6.28
C GLY A 26 7.80 -2.87 -5.45
N ALA A 27 7.65 -2.69 -4.13
CA ALA A 27 7.19 -3.76 -3.25
C ALA A 27 5.79 -4.21 -3.65
N ARG A 28 5.62 -5.52 -3.76
CA ARG A 28 4.34 -6.17 -4.08
C ARG A 28 4.15 -7.37 -3.18
N LEU A 29 2.90 -7.63 -2.85
CA LEU A 29 2.50 -8.82 -2.14
C LEU A 29 1.62 -9.66 -3.07
N GLU A 30 2.09 -10.83 -3.43
CA GLU A 30 1.39 -11.79 -4.28
C GLU A 30 0.78 -12.88 -3.42
N ILE A 31 -0.43 -13.32 -3.79
CA ILE A 31 -1.11 -14.42 -3.13
C ILE A 31 -1.15 -15.57 -4.13
N GLN A 32 -0.49 -16.68 -3.79
CA GLN A 32 -0.48 -17.88 -4.60
C GLN A 32 -1.33 -18.95 -3.92
N GLN A 33 -2.20 -19.56 -4.68
CA GLN A 33 -2.97 -20.71 -4.20
C GLN A 33 -2.21 -21.98 -4.56
N ASN A 34 -1.92 -22.79 -3.56
CA ASN A 34 -1.19 -24.05 -3.77
C ASN A 34 -2.19 -25.18 -4.00
N GLU A 35 -2.36 -25.57 -5.27
CA GLU A 35 -3.33 -26.61 -5.67
C GLU A 35 -2.99 -28.02 -5.13
N GLY A 36 -1.79 -28.23 -4.63
CA GLY A 36 -1.32 -29.54 -4.15
C GLY A 36 -1.66 -29.88 -2.69
N TYR A 37 -2.01 -28.88 -1.87
CA TYR A 37 -2.23 -29.03 -0.43
C TYR A 37 -3.56 -28.43 0.07
N GLY A 38 -4.61 -28.47 -0.73
CA GLY A 38 -5.92 -27.95 -0.36
C GLY A 38 -5.98 -26.40 -0.41
N ASP A 39 -6.74 -25.78 0.48
CA ASP A 39 -6.94 -24.31 0.50
C ASP A 39 -5.77 -23.53 1.11
N LEU A 40 -4.52 -23.98 0.89
CA LEU A 40 -3.33 -23.27 1.40
C LEU A 40 -3.04 -22.04 0.54
N LEU A 41 -2.93 -20.90 1.19
CA LEU A 41 -2.56 -19.64 0.56
C LEU A 41 -1.13 -19.26 0.95
N ASP A 42 -0.26 -19.14 -0.03
CA ASP A 42 1.10 -18.64 0.13
C ASP A 42 1.14 -17.12 -0.14
N PHE A 43 1.82 -16.38 0.73
CA PHE A 43 2.06 -14.96 0.57
C PHE A 43 3.52 -14.74 0.20
N VAL A 44 3.74 -14.17 -0.98
CA VAL A 44 5.07 -13.87 -1.52
C VAL A 44 5.26 -12.37 -1.60
N ALA A 45 6.22 -11.84 -0.86
CA ALA A 45 6.60 -10.43 -0.96
C ALA A 45 7.80 -10.29 -1.91
N VAL A 46 7.68 -9.40 -2.89
CA VAL A 46 8.71 -9.15 -3.91
C VAL A 46 8.97 -7.66 -3.99
N GLY A 47 10.24 -7.26 -4.17
CA GLY A 47 10.62 -5.87 -4.33
C GLY A 47 12.06 -5.73 -4.82
N THR A 48 12.45 -4.50 -5.15
CA THR A 48 13.81 -4.18 -5.58
C THR A 48 14.51 -3.39 -4.47
N VAL A 49 15.63 -3.90 -3.98
CA VAL A 49 16.43 -3.21 -2.97
C VAL A 49 17.16 -2.01 -3.60
N VAL A 50 17.21 -0.91 -2.85
CA VAL A 50 17.94 0.28 -3.23
C VAL A 50 18.88 0.70 -2.12
N ARG A 51 20.02 1.27 -2.52
CA ARG A 51 21.02 1.81 -1.60
C ARG A 51 21.43 3.21 -2.05
N ALA A 52 21.46 4.15 -1.12
CA ALA A 52 21.98 5.47 -1.37
C ALA A 52 23.49 5.40 -1.56
N ARG A 53 24.02 6.21 -2.47
CA ARG A 53 25.49 6.36 -2.63
C ARG A 53 26.09 7.11 -1.47
N GLU A 54 25.36 8.11 -0.95
CA GLU A 54 25.75 8.97 0.15
C GLU A 54 24.54 9.19 1.08
N ASN A 55 24.78 9.36 2.37
CA ASN A 55 23.76 9.66 3.38
C ASN A 55 22.55 8.68 3.42
N GLY A 56 22.80 7.39 3.27
CA GLY A 56 21.76 6.36 3.29
C GLY A 56 20.91 6.34 4.57
N THR A 57 21.48 6.80 5.70
CA THR A 57 20.74 6.90 6.96
C THR A 57 19.53 7.83 6.89
N ALA A 58 19.58 8.88 6.06
CA ALA A 58 18.47 9.79 5.84
C ALA A 58 17.26 9.12 5.13
N TRP A 59 17.48 8.00 4.46
CA TRP A 59 16.43 7.24 3.76
C TRP A 59 15.74 6.23 4.66
N ARG A 60 16.40 5.81 5.73
CA ARG A 60 15.83 4.80 6.64
C ARG A 60 14.62 5.34 7.38
N THR A 61 13.76 4.43 7.82
CA THR A 61 12.58 4.77 8.63
C THR A 61 12.98 5.46 9.93
N PRO A 62 12.07 6.16 10.63
CA PRO A 62 12.35 6.72 11.95
C PRO A 62 12.87 5.69 12.96
N ALA A 63 12.52 4.41 12.80
CA ALA A 63 13.01 3.29 13.60
C ALA A 63 14.38 2.73 13.12
N GLY A 64 15.05 3.39 12.16
CA GLY A 64 16.35 2.97 11.63
C GLY A 64 16.33 1.74 10.70
N ARG A 65 15.14 1.25 10.31
CA ARG A 65 14.97 0.10 9.42
C ARG A 65 14.90 0.51 7.95
N THR A 66 15.12 -0.45 7.05
CA THR A 66 14.89 -0.32 5.62
C THR A 66 13.45 0.09 5.33
N PHE A 67 13.23 1.14 4.53
CA PHE A 67 11.88 1.52 4.10
C PHE A 67 11.32 0.53 3.08
N THR A 68 9.99 0.47 2.96
CA THR A 68 9.29 -0.27 1.89
C THR A 68 8.35 0.66 1.12
N SER A 69 8.27 0.48 -0.20
CA SER A 69 7.44 1.30 -1.07
C SER A 69 6.95 0.50 -2.26
N ASP A 70 5.68 0.67 -2.63
CA ASP A 70 5.11 0.13 -3.86
C ASP A 70 5.35 1.03 -5.10
N LEU A 71 5.94 2.19 -4.89
CA LEU A 71 6.29 3.11 -5.96
C LEU A 71 7.34 2.52 -6.88
N SER A 72 7.23 2.83 -8.17
CA SER A 72 8.29 2.53 -9.13
C SER A 72 9.59 3.28 -8.77
N GLY A 73 10.73 2.82 -9.32
CA GLY A 73 12.00 3.54 -9.13
C GLY A 73 11.94 4.99 -9.63
N GLN A 74 11.16 5.26 -10.69
CA GLN A 74 10.97 6.62 -11.21
C GLN A 74 10.13 7.49 -10.24
N ASP A 75 9.05 6.95 -9.69
CA ASP A 75 8.20 7.69 -8.77
C ASP A 75 8.89 7.91 -7.43
N PHE A 76 9.66 6.92 -6.96
CA PHE A 76 10.56 7.09 -5.82
C PHE A 76 11.56 8.23 -6.05
N TRP A 77 12.17 8.31 -7.24
CA TRP A 77 13.09 9.38 -7.58
C TRP A 77 12.42 10.76 -7.59
N LYS A 78 11.20 10.87 -8.14
CA LYS A 78 10.40 12.11 -8.10
C LYS A 78 10.08 12.51 -6.66
N LEU A 79 9.66 11.53 -5.84
CA LEU A 79 9.37 11.73 -4.43
C LEU A 79 10.58 12.29 -3.68
N ARG A 80 11.76 11.70 -3.92
CA ARG A 80 13.03 12.18 -3.35
C ARG A 80 13.36 13.61 -3.75
N LYS A 81 13.21 13.96 -5.02
CA LYS A 81 13.41 15.32 -5.51
C LYS A 81 12.47 16.33 -4.87
N ALA A 82 11.27 15.91 -4.49
CA ALA A 82 10.30 16.73 -3.76
C ALA A 82 10.59 16.84 -2.25
N GLY A 83 11.70 16.28 -1.75
CA GLY A 83 12.10 16.35 -0.35
C GLY A 83 11.44 15.32 0.56
N TYR A 84 10.84 14.27 0.00
CA TYR A 84 10.17 13.22 0.75
C TYR A 84 10.89 11.87 0.61
N VAL A 85 10.73 11.03 1.61
CA VAL A 85 11.16 9.61 1.58
C VAL A 85 10.02 8.70 1.99
N PRO A 86 9.96 7.50 1.42
CA PRO A 86 9.06 6.47 1.90
C PRO A 86 9.38 6.07 3.34
N VAL A 87 8.36 5.61 4.05
CA VAL A 87 8.51 4.99 5.36
C VAL A 87 8.12 3.52 5.26
N GLN A 88 6.89 3.26 4.80
CA GLN A 88 6.35 1.92 4.75
C GLN A 88 5.35 1.75 3.62
N PHE A 89 5.38 0.60 2.94
CA PHE A 89 4.31 0.13 2.09
C PHE A 89 3.13 -0.26 2.97
N VAL A 90 2.04 0.47 2.85
CA VAL A 90 0.81 0.27 3.61
C VAL A 90 -0.14 -0.60 2.81
N HIS A 91 -0.63 -1.66 3.44
CA HIS A 91 -1.46 -2.66 2.82
C HIS A 91 -2.57 -3.09 3.78
N GLN A 92 -3.77 -2.50 3.63
CA GLN A 92 -4.91 -2.78 4.50
C GLN A 92 -6.09 -3.32 3.72
N SER A 93 -6.76 -4.33 4.28
CA SER A 93 -7.99 -4.86 3.72
C SER A 93 -9.10 -4.89 4.76
N PHE A 94 -10.31 -4.68 4.29
CA PHE A 94 -11.51 -4.87 5.08
C PHE A 94 -12.54 -5.67 4.28
N ARG A 95 -13.08 -6.71 4.91
CA ARG A 95 -14.12 -7.55 4.33
C ARG A 95 -15.40 -7.40 5.15
N GLN A 96 -16.50 -7.12 4.46
CA GLN A 96 -17.84 -7.11 5.04
C GLN A 96 -18.70 -8.19 4.41
N MET A 97 -19.36 -9.00 5.25
CA MET A 97 -20.37 -9.94 4.80
C MET A 97 -21.68 -9.21 4.59
N LEU A 98 -22.23 -9.36 3.40
CA LEU A 98 -23.54 -8.81 3.05
C LEU A 98 -24.59 -9.86 3.37
N ARG A 99 -25.47 -9.59 4.34
CA ARG A 99 -26.61 -10.46 4.63
C ARG A 99 -27.74 -10.16 3.66
N GLN A 100 -28.11 -11.15 2.85
CA GLN A 100 -29.28 -11.07 2.00
C GLN A 100 -30.55 -11.24 2.86
N GLN A 101 -31.37 -10.21 2.94
CA GLN A 101 -32.67 -10.25 3.58
C GLN A 101 -33.74 -9.91 2.53
N GLY A 102 -34.37 -10.93 1.91
CA GLY A 102 -35.53 -10.77 1.04
C GLY A 102 -35.22 -10.67 -0.46
N GLN A 103 -36.25 -10.96 -1.28
CA GLN A 103 -36.19 -10.98 -2.74
C GLN A 103 -36.27 -9.56 -3.34
N ASN A 104 -35.43 -9.30 -4.34
CA ASN A 104 -35.57 -8.23 -5.37
C ASN A 104 -35.75 -6.78 -4.90
N VAL A 105 -35.04 -6.31 -3.89
CA VAL A 105 -34.91 -4.88 -3.61
C VAL A 105 -33.45 -4.52 -3.73
N GLU A 106 -33.13 -3.49 -4.53
CA GLU A 106 -31.83 -2.81 -4.49
C GLU A 106 -31.68 -2.27 -3.08
N LEU A 107 -30.88 -2.97 -2.28
CA LEU A 107 -30.88 -2.80 -0.85
C LEU A 107 -30.02 -1.57 -0.51
N PRO A 108 -30.61 -0.48 0.01
CA PRO A 108 -29.83 0.65 0.56
C PRO A 108 -28.75 0.17 1.52
N ASN A 109 -28.99 -0.95 2.18
CA ASN A 109 -28.06 -1.62 3.08
C ASN A 109 -26.78 -2.13 2.39
N PHE A 110 -26.83 -2.54 1.10
CA PHE A 110 -25.63 -2.97 0.36
C PHE A 110 -24.75 -1.80 0.01
N THR A 111 -25.36 -0.72 -0.49
CA THR A 111 -24.63 0.51 -0.81
C THR A 111 -23.97 1.08 0.45
N GLN A 112 -24.71 1.17 1.55
CA GLN A 112 -24.18 1.65 2.82
C GLN A 112 -23.05 0.74 3.33
N ALA A 113 -23.22 -0.58 3.32
CA ALA A 113 -22.19 -1.51 3.74
C ALA A 113 -20.92 -1.43 2.88
N THR A 114 -21.06 -1.14 1.59
CA THR A 114 -19.94 -0.92 0.67
C THR A 114 -19.18 0.35 1.03
N TYR A 115 -19.90 1.45 1.29
CA TYR A 115 -19.27 2.71 1.73
C TYR A 115 -18.57 2.55 3.09
N ASP A 116 -19.22 1.92 4.05
CA ASP A 116 -18.64 1.67 5.39
C ASP A 116 -17.37 0.81 5.30
N ALA A 117 -17.39 -0.23 4.47
CA ALA A 117 -16.23 -1.10 4.27
C ALA A 117 -15.04 -0.35 3.64
N ARG A 118 -15.30 0.52 2.67
CA ARG A 118 -14.29 1.37 2.05
C ARG A 118 -13.71 2.35 3.07
N GLU A 119 -14.57 3.03 3.83
CA GLU A 119 -14.16 3.99 4.85
C GLU A 119 -13.28 3.33 5.93
N ILE A 120 -13.67 2.15 6.41
CA ILE A 120 -12.90 1.40 7.39
C ILE A 120 -11.53 0.98 6.83
N ALA A 121 -11.46 0.54 5.56
CA ALA A 121 -10.19 0.18 4.92
C ALA A 121 -9.25 1.40 4.83
N MET A 122 -9.78 2.57 4.45
CA MET A 122 -9.04 3.82 4.38
C MET A 122 -8.58 4.29 5.77
N ALA A 123 -9.46 4.26 6.76
CA ALA A 123 -9.12 4.63 8.14
C ALA A 123 -8.01 3.75 8.72
N ARG A 124 -8.03 2.45 8.44
CA ARG A 124 -6.96 1.53 8.86
C ARG A 124 -5.62 1.85 8.17
N MET A 125 -5.65 2.20 6.89
CA MET A 125 -4.45 2.61 6.15
C MET A 125 -3.86 3.88 6.76
N GLN A 126 -4.69 4.88 7.08
CA GLN A 126 -4.25 6.12 7.74
C GLN A 126 -3.65 5.83 9.11
N ALA A 127 -4.33 5.04 9.94
CA ALA A 127 -3.84 4.67 11.27
C ALA A 127 -2.52 3.89 11.23
N GLU A 128 -2.27 3.11 10.17
CA GLU A 128 -0.99 2.43 9.97
C GLU A 128 0.11 3.44 9.60
N ALA A 129 -0.17 4.39 8.73
CA ALA A 129 0.76 5.46 8.35
C ALA A 129 1.12 6.35 9.56
N GLU A 130 0.14 6.71 10.38
CA GLU A 130 0.36 7.47 11.62
C GLU A 130 1.27 6.71 12.60
N ARG A 131 1.02 5.41 12.81
CA ARG A 131 1.89 4.57 13.66
C ARG A 131 3.33 4.49 13.14
N ALA A 132 3.51 4.57 11.83
CA ALA A 132 4.82 4.63 11.18
C ALA A 132 5.47 6.03 11.22
N GLN A 133 4.84 7.00 11.88
CA GLN A 133 5.28 8.40 11.95
C GLN A 133 5.38 9.06 10.57
N ALA A 134 4.50 8.68 9.67
CA ALA A 134 4.38 9.29 8.35
C ALA A 134 3.48 10.53 8.41
N ILE A 135 3.71 11.47 7.48
CA ILE A 135 2.91 12.69 7.34
C ILE A 135 1.80 12.56 6.29
N GLY A 136 1.82 11.46 5.52
CA GLY A 136 0.84 11.21 4.48
C GLY A 136 1.09 9.89 3.76
N VAL A 137 0.18 9.55 2.85
CA VAL A 137 0.26 8.37 1.99
C VAL A 137 0.15 8.81 0.54
N VAL A 138 1.03 8.31 -0.31
CA VAL A 138 1.06 8.59 -1.76
C VAL A 138 0.82 7.30 -2.55
N GLY A 139 0.41 7.44 -3.81
CA GLY A 139 0.15 6.30 -4.70
C GLY A 139 -1.00 5.43 -4.23
N VAL A 140 -1.98 6.00 -3.53
CA VAL A 140 -3.12 5.25 -2.97
C VAL A 140 -3.91 4.58 -4.08
N ARG A 141 -4.11 3.27 -3.94
CA ARG A 141 -4.98 2.45 -4.78
C ARG A 141 -6.00 1.74 -3.91
N VAL A 142 -7.25 1.83 -4.30
CA VAL A 142 -8.35 1.14 -3.65
C VAL A 142 -8.92 0.15 -4.65
N THR A 143 -8.90 -1.12 -4.30
CA THR A 143 -9.44 -2.19 -5.14
C THR A 143 -10.61 -2.83 -4.41
N GLU A 144 -11.74 -2.92 -5.10
CA GLU A 144 -12.91 -3.66 -4.65
C GLU A 144 -12.90 -5.05 -5.28
N SER A 145 -13.15 -6.06 -4.47
CA SER A 145 -13.37 -7.42 -4.95
C SER A 145 -14.62 -8.02 -4.32
N THR A 146 -15.50 -8.49 -5.17
CA THR A 146 -16.71 -9.22 -4.73
C THR A 146 -16.42 -10.72 -4.86
N ARG A 147 -16.38 -11.42 -3.74
CA ARG A 147 -16.22 -12.89 -3.74
C ARG A 147 -17.56 -13.54 -3.47
N VAL A 148 -18.01 -14.31 -4.44
CA VAL A 148 -19.25 -15.13 -4.34
C VAL A 148 -18.83 -16.53 -3.91
N TRP A 149 -18.67 -16.74 -2.60
CA TRP A 149 -18.52 -18.08 -2.03
C TRP A 149 -19.64 -18.27 -1.00
N GLY A 150 -20.85 -18.65 -1.49
CA GLY A 150 -21.99 -18.98 -0.63
C GLY A 150 -22.61 -17.84 0.20
N GLN A 151 -21.91 -16.74 0.39
CA GLN A 151 -22.38 -15.50 1.00
C GLN A 151 -21.75 -14.33 0.25
N HIS A 152 -22.56 -13.35 -0.12
CA HIS A 152 -22.08 -12.14 -0.78
C HIS A 152 -21.17 -11.36 0.21
N ALA A 153 -19.90 -11.24 -0.11
CA ALA A 153 -18.94 -10.46 0.66
C ALA A 153 -18.24 -9.43 -0.25
N VAL A 154 -18.17 -8.20 0.19
CA VAL A 154 -17.35 -7.15 -0.43
C VAL A 154 -16.07 -7.02 0.36
N GLU A 155 -14.94 -7.06 -0.33
CA GLU A 155 -13.61 -6.81 0.24
C GLU A 155 -13.00 -5.58 -0.43
N PHE A 156 -12.59 -4.62 0.37
CA PHE A 156 -11.79 -3.48 -0.06
C PHE A 156 -10.34 -3.68 0.34
N LEU A 157 -9.47 -3.48 -0.62
CA LEU A 157 -8.03 -3.49 -0.44
C LEU A 157 -7.49 -2.08 -0.71
N CYS A 158 -6.88 -1.46 0.30
CA CYS A 158 -6.21 -0.17 0.20
C CYS A 158 -4.70 -0.38 0.24
N LEU A 159 -4.01 0.11 -0.78
CA LEU A 159 -2.56 0.06 -0.93
C LEU A 159 -2.01 1.47 -1.07
N GLY A 160 -0.78 1.69 -0.64
CA GLY A 160 -0.08 2.94 -0.85
C GLY A 160 1.26 2.98 -0.11
N THR A 161 2.02 4.02 -0.31
CA THR A 161 3.29 4.25 0.38
C THR A 161 3.16 5.41 1.35
N SER A 162 3.36 5.15 2.63
CA SER A 162 3.47 6.20 3.63
C SER A 162 4.79 6.95 3.49
N VAL A 163 4.77 8.29 3.67
CA VAL A 163 5.91 9.15 3.40
C VAL A 163 6.18 10.10 4.56
N ARG A 164 7.45 10.50 4.70
CA ARG A 164 7.87 11.57 5.60
C ARG A 164 8.69 12.62 4.84
N ARG A 165 8.70 13.83 5.34
CA ARG A 165 9.53 14.91 4.80
C ARG A 165 10.93 14.82 5.40
N VAL A 166 11.96 15.04 4.58
CA VAL A 166 13.38 15.01 4.98
C VAL A 166 14.05 16.34 4.71
N GLU A 167 13.62 17.05 3.68
CA GLU A 167 14.17 18.33 3.26
C GLU A 167 13.05 19.33 2.99
N GLU A 168 13.26 20.59 3.34
CA GLU A 168 12.38 21.69 2.92
C GLU A 168 12.75 22.12 1.51
N ASN A 169 12.35 21.33 0.51
CA ASN A 169 12.47 21.75 -0.87
C ASN A 169 11.18 22.43 -1.32
N GLU A 170 11.26 23.71 -1.68
CA GLU A 170 10.16 24.45 -2.29
C GLU A 170 9.94 24.08 -3.78
N HIS A 171 10.71 23.15 -4.32
CA HIS A 171 10.59 22.75 -5.71
C HIS A 171 9.35 21.89 -5.91
N VAL A 172 8.26 22.56 -6.25
CA VAL A 172 7.13 21.90 -6.91
C VAL A 172 7.65 21.34 -8.24
N ILE A 173 7.70 20.02 -8.35
CA ILE A 173 8.02 19.37 -9.62
C ILE A 173 6.84 19.67 -10.54
N ALA A 174 6.98 20.66 -11.41
CA ALA A 174 5.98 20.92 -12.44
C ALA A 174 5.80 19.65 -13.28
N SER A 175 4.56 19.26 -13.52
CA SER A 175 4.27 18.17 -14.43
C SER A 175 4.83 18.52 -15.81
N PRO A 176 5.64 17.63 -16.44
CA PRO A 176 6.20 17.92 -17.76
C PRO A 176 5.15 17.98 -18.88
N MET A 177 3.92 17.61 -18.58
CA MET A 177 2.82 17.63 -19.55
C MET A 177 1.62 18.34 -18.93
N VAL A 178 1.40 19.58 -19.35
CA VAL A 178 0.16 20.30 -19.09
C VAL A 178 -0.60 20.37 -20.43
N ILE A 179 -1.71 19.66 -20.52
CA ILE A 179 -2.61 19.76 -21.69
C ILE A 179 -3.55 20.95 -21.40
N ASN A 180 -3.41 22.01 -22.18
CA ASN A 180 -4.36 23.13 -22.13
C ASN A 180 -5.66 22.71 -22.84
N LEU A 181 -6.73 22.56 -22.06
CA LEU A 181 -8.05 22.18 -22.59
C LEU A 181 -8.84 23.36 -23.19
N ASP A 182 -8.35 24.59 -23.04
CA ASP A 182 -8.99 25.80 -23.55
C ASP A 182 -8.51 26.20 -24.95
N ALA A 183 -7.68 25.40 -25.59
CA ALA A 183 -7.20 25.62 -26.96
C ALA A 183 -8.21 25.06 -28.00
N THR A 184 -9.34 25.75 -28.18
CA THR A 184 -10.25 25.62 -29.35
C THR A 184 -10.24 26.91 -30.14
#